data_7d12319abcd2f3997e24463cd5643de4
#
_entry.id   7d12319abcd2f3997e24463cd5643de4
#
_cell.length_a   1.000
_cell.length_b   1.000
_cell.length_c   1.000
_cell.angle_alpha   90.00
_cell.angle_beta   90.00
_cell.angle_gamma   90.00
#
_symmetry.space_group_name_H-M   'P 1'
#
loop_
_entity.id
_entity.type
_entity.pdbx_description
1 polymer ?
#
loop_
_entity_poly.entity_id
_entity_poly.type
_entity_poly.pdbx_seq_one_letter_code
_entity_poly.pdbx_strand_id
1 'polypeptide(L)'
;EILKYRNDVPWAKMVSAELVRRYRIRFDETVAANDAMFAAYVDYHARKVAACSGYVYCVTVRKDSLQYGVRSDTLLARVKVACRYNRFLLDIGRSDKVLYSYSRVTDCRKHFGSKGYCRALCIYLRFESWKNIYRTFAELLESKFHCTSITKVL
;
A
#
# COMPACT_ATOMS: atom_id res chain seq x y z
N GLU A 1 5.44 13.13 -13.91
CA GLU A 1 4.26 12.25 -13.71
C GLU A 1 4.62 10.76 -13.60
N ILE A 2 5.46 10.20 -14.49
CA ILE A 2 5.82 8.77 -14.50
C ILE A 2 6.54 8.33 -13.22
N LEU A 3 7.29 9.20 -12.58
CA LEU A 3 8.08 8.89 -11.37
C LEU A 3 7.28 8.99 -10.08
N LYS A 4 6.14 9.68 -10.10
CA LYS A 4 5.29 9.86 -8.91
C LYS A 4 4.53 8.59 -8.54
N TYR A 5 4.30 8.38 -7.26
CA TYR A 5 3.51 7.27 -6.70
C TYR A 5 4.02 5.87 -7.04
N ARG A 6 5.29 5.73 -7.42
CA ARG A 6 5.92 4.43 -7.71
C ARG A 6 6.73 3.87 -6.55
N ASN A 7 7.17 4.75 -5.66
CA ASN A 7 8.01 4.38 -4.54
C ASN A 7 7.48 5.05 -3.27
N ASP A 8 6.95 4.25 -2.37
CA ASP A 8 6.34 4.67 -1.11
C ASP A 8 7.35 4.81 0.05
N VAL A 9 8.61 4.46 -0.18
CA VAL A 9 9.66 4.58 0.83
C VAL A 9 10.40 5.93 0.74
N PRO A 10 10.85 6.51 1.86
CA PRO A 10 11.54 7.81 1.88
C PRO A 10 13.04 7.71 1.59
N TRP A 11 13.65 6.56 1.81
CA TRP A 11 15.08 6.36 1.53
C TRP A 11 15.34 6.34 0.00
N ALA A 12 16.53 6.72 -0.40
CA ALA A 12 16.89 7.00 -1.79
C ALA A 12 16.10 8.16 -2.44
N LYS A 13 15.51 9.05 -1.62
CA LYS A 13 14.84 10.28 -2.07
C LYS A 13 15.46 11.51 -1.40
N MET A 14 15.60 12.57 -2.19
CA MET A 14 15.89 13.90 -1.68
C MET A 14 14.65 14.77 -1.85
N VAL A 15 14.15 15.33 -0.76
CA VAL A 15 12.91 16.10 -0.74
C VAL A 15 13.20 17.53 -0.26
N SER A 16 12.61 18.53 -0.92
CA SER A 16 12.72 19.93 -0.48
C SER A 16 12.17 20.10 0.93
N ALA A 17 12.99 20.61 1.84
CA ALA A 17 12.56 20.94 3.20
C ALA A 17 11.48 22.06 3.22
N GLU A 18 11.52 22.97 2.25
CA GLU A 18 10.51 24.01 2.09
C GLU A 18 9.14 23.39 1.76
N LEU A 19 9.10 22.42 0.82
CA LEU A 19 7.88 21.69 0.48
C LEU A 19 7.29 21.01 1.70
N VAL A 20 8.10 20.29 2.46
CA VAL A 20 7.65 19.56 3.66
C VAL A 20 7.08 20.52 4.70
N ARG A 21 7.75 21.67 4.96
CA ARG A 21 7.29 22.68 5.92
C ARG A 21 6.02 23.37 5.45
N ARG A 22 5.99 23.81 4.18
CA ARG A 22 4.85 24.54 3.58
C ARG A 22 3.55 23.76 3.68
N TYR A 23 3.59 22.46 3.36
CA TYR A 23 2.42 21.59 3.37
C TYR A 23 2.28 20.77 4.65
N ARG A 24 3.15 21.02 5.66
CA ARG A 24 3.14 20.32 6.95
C ARG A 24 3.10 18.81 6.81
N ILE A 25 3.84 18.28 5.83
CA ILE A 25 3.88 16.82 5.56
C ILE A 25 4.60 16.14 6.72
N ARG A 26 3.98 15.08 7.25
CA ARG A 26 4.50 14.31 8.38
C ARG A 26 4.43 12.83 8.10
N PHE A 27 5.30 12.08 8.79
CA PHE A 27 5.16 10.63 8.86
C PHE A 27 3.94 10.27 9.70
N ASP A 28 3.27 9.16 9.33
CA ASP A 28 2.15 8.64 10.12
C ASP A 28 2.65 8.04 11.45
N GLU A 29 1.90 8.21 12.52
CA GLU A 29 2.13 7.55 13.81
C GLU A 29 1.56 6.12 13.78
N THR A 30 2.19 5.25 13.01
CA THR A 30 1.82 3.84 12.87
C THR A 30 3.00 2.92 13.14
N VAL A 31 2.72 1.69 13.60
CA VAL A 31 3.75 0.68 13.88
C VAL A 31 4.41 0.10 12.62
N ALA A 32 3.83 0.33 11.44
CA ALA A 32 4.40 -0.10 10.16
C ALA A 32 3.86 0.77 9.01
N ALA A 33 4.64 0.90 7.94
CA ALA A 33 4.34 1.70 6.75
C ALA A 33 4.01 3.18 7.08
N ASN A 34 4.68 3.74 8.07
CA ASN A 34 4.52 5.13 8.51
C ASN A 34 4.97 6.15 7.46
N ASP A 35 5.74 5.72 6.49
CA ASP A 35 6.35 6.48 5.39
C ASP A 35 5.46 6.58 4.13
N ALA A 36 4.53 5.66 3.94
CA ALA A 36 3.73 5.59 2.72
C ALA A 36 2.92 6.87 2.46
N MET A 37 2.22 7.39 3.47
CA MET A 37 1.45 8.63 3.31
C MET A 37 2.35 9.86 3.19
N PHE A 38 3.50 9.89 3.88
CA PHE A 38 4.51 10.93 3.69
C PHE A 38 4.95 11.00 2.22
N ALA A 39 5.32 9.85 1.63
CA ALA A 39 5.73 9.76 0.24
C ALA A 39 4.61 10.20 -0.72
N ALA A 40 3.37 9.78 -0.46
CA ALA A 40 2.20 10.16 -1.26
C ALA A 40 1.98 11.69 -1.28
N TYR A 41 2.04 12.34 -0.12
CA TYR A 41 1.87 13.80 -0.03
C TYR A 41 3.05 14.55 -0.66
N VAL A 42 4.28 14.08 -0.50
CA VAL A 42 5.44 14.64 -1.21
C VAL A 42 5.23 14.56 -2.71
N ASP A 43 4.84 13.39 -3.24
CA ASP A 43 4.61 13.21 -4.67
C ASP A 43 3.47 14.08 -5.20
N TYR A 44 2.42 14.27 -4.41
CA TYR A 44 1.29 15.14 -4.76
C TYR A 44 1.70 16.60 -4.90
N HIS A 45 2.43 17.13 -3.92
CA HIS A 45 2.81 18.54 -3.88
C HIS A 45 4.06 18.87 -4.69
N ALA A 46 4.87 17.87 -5.07
CA ALA A 46 6.08 18.10 -5.86
C ALA A 46 5.72 18.57 -7.28
N ARG A 47 6.24 19.74 -7.67
CA ARG A 47 6.07 20.29 -9.02
C ARG A 47 7.05 19.71 -10.01
N LYS A 48 8.29 19.43 -9.55
CA LYS A 48 9.38 18.86 -10.37
C LYS A 48 9.92 17.63 -9.66
N VAL A 49 10.04 16.54 -10.40
CA VAL A 49 10.62 15.28 -9.93
C VAL A 49 11.67 14.84 -10.95
N ALA A 50 12.84 14.49 -10.47
CA ALA A 50 13.93 13.97 -11.29
C ALA A 50 14.43 12.66 -10.67
N ALA A 51 14.99 11.79 -11.50
CA ALA A 51 15.70 10.59 -11.07
C ALA A 51 17.12 10.63 -11.57
N CYS A 52 18.05 10.02 -10.83
CA CYS A 52 19.41 9.77 -11.25
C CYS A 52 19.70 8.27 -11.22
N SER A 53 20.69 7.83 -11.97
CA SER A 53 21.13 6.43 -12.03
C SER A 53 22.18 6.07 -10.98
N GLY A 54 22.64 7.04 -10.16
CA GLY A 54 23.64 6.82 -9.13
C GLY A 54 23.08 6.05 -7.94
N TYR A 55 23.90 5.17 -7.34
CA TYR A 55 23.56 4.49 -6.09
C TYR A 55 23.74 5.46 -4.92
N VAL A 56 22.64 5.86 -4.28
CA VAL A 56 22.63 6.81 -3.16
C VAL A 56 22.30 6.17 -1.82
N TYR A 57 21.85 4.93 -1.83
CA TYR A 57 21.45 4.22 -0.62
C TYR A 57 21.62 2.70 -0.77
N CYS A 58 22.09 2.04 0.29
CA CYS A 58 22.22 0.58 0.35
C CYS A 58 21.30 0.04 1.47
N VAL A 59 20.39 -0.85 1.11
CA VAL A 59 19.51 -1.53 2.07
C VAL A 59 20.21 -2.78 2.59
N THR A 60 20.52 -2.80 3.89
CA THR A 60 21.02 -3.99 4.55
C THR A 60 19.89 -4.88 5.04
N VAL A 61 19.96 -6.18 4.72
CA VAL A 61 18.96 -7.17 5.15
C VAL A 61 19.36 -7.74 6.50
N ARG A 62 18.47 -7.65 7.51
CA ARG A 62 18.64 -8.27 8.82
C ARG A 62 17.45 -9.16 9.12
N LYS A 63 17.68 -10.34 9.71
CA LYS A 63 16.62 -11.33 10.05
C LYS A 63 15.53 -10.75 10.95
N ASP A 64 15.88 -9.86 11.89
CA ASP A 64 14.98 -9.26 12.87
C ASP A 64 14.45 -7.88 12.44
N SER A 65 14.56 -7.54 11.16
CA SER A 65 14.02 -6.29 10.63
C SER A 65 12.48 -6.31 10.64
N LEU A 66 11.86 -5.16 10.96
CA LEU A 66 10.40 -4.96 10.87
C LEU A 66 9.83 -5.34 9.49
N GLN A 67 10.65 -5.29 8.45
CA GLN A 67 10.25 -5.65 7.09
C GLN A 67 10.00 -7.16 6.95
N TYR A 68 10.74 -7.99 7.69
CA TYR A 68 10.67 -9.46 7.63
C TYR A 68 9.98 -10.06 8.85
N GLY A 69 9.82 -9.30 9.93
CA GLY A 69 9.10 -9.74 11.13
C GLY A 69 7.59 -9.83 10.88
N VAL A 70 7.02 -11.03 11.06
CA VAL A 70 5.58 -11.25 10.90
C VAL A 70 4.88 -11.06 12.25
N ARG A 71 4.39 -9.83 12.52
CA ARG A 71 3.61 -9.50 13.72
C ARG A 71 2.20 -9.09 13.32
N SER A 72 1.21 -9.46 14.13
CA SER A 72 -0.20 -9.17 13.85
C SER A 72 -0.50 -7.68 13.76
N ASP A 73 0.06 -6.89 14.68
CA ASP A 73 -0.11 -5.43 14.72
C ASP A 73 0.49 -4.75 13.48
N THR A 74 1.67 -5.19 13.03
CA THR A 74 2.32 -4.63 11.83
C THR A 74 1.56 -4.97 10.56
N LEU A 75 1.04 -6.21 10.41
CA LEU A 75 0.25 -6.59 9.24
C LEU A 75 -1.08 -5.82 9.20
N LEU A 76 -1.79 -5.70 10.32
CA LEU A 76 -3.03 -4.93 10.39
C LEU A 76 -2.81 -3.43 10.12
N ALA A 77 -1.71 -2.85 10.60
CA ALA A 77 -1.33 -1.48 10.26
C ALA A 77 -1.09 -1.31 8.76
N ARG A 78 -0.40 -2.24 8.11
CA ARG A 78 -0.17 -2.23 6.66
C ARG A 78 -1.48 -2.32 5.86
N VAL A 79 -2.47 -3.10 6.31
CA VAL A 79 -3.82 -3.11 5.69
C VAL A 79 -4.44 -1.72 5.75
N LYS A 80 -4.46 -1.11 6.94
CA LYS A 80 -5.04 0.23 7.15
C LYS A 80 -4.35 1.30 6.30
N VAL A 81 -3.03 1.29 6.26
CA VAL A 81 -2.26 2.28 5.48
C VAL A 81 -2.49 2.09 3.99
N ALA A 82 -2.49 0.85 3.48
CA ALA A 82 -2.75 0.58 2.07
C ALA A 82 -4.15 1.08 1.62
N CYS A 83 -5.17 0.86 2.44
CA CYS A 83 -6.52 1.37 2.16
C CYS A 83 -6.56 2.91 2.14
N ARG A 84 -5.90 3.58 3.10
CA ARG A 84 -5.80 5.04 3.14
C ARG A 84 -5.06 5.60 1.92
N TYR A 85 -3.98 4.94 1.54
CA TYR A 85 -3.20 5.29 0.36
C TYR A 85 -4.04 5.18 -0.92
N ASN A 86 -4.77 4.09 -1.10
CA ASN A 86 -5.68 3.90 -2.22
C ASN A 86 -6.76 4.98 -2.28
N ARG A 87 -7.38 5.28 -1.13
CA ARG A 87 -8.40 6.33 -1.04
C ARG A 87 -7.84 7.68 -1.46
N PHE A 88 -6.67 8.04 -0.96
CA PHE A 88 -5.98 9.25 -1.37
C PHE A 88 -5.72 9.29 -2.88
N LEU A 89 -5.23 8.20 -3.49
CA LEU A 89 -4.99 8.13 -4.93
C LEU A 89 -6.29 8.30 -5.74
N LEU A 90 -7.39 7.72 -5.29
CA LEU A 90 -8.71 7.90 -5.93
C LEU A 90 -9.19 9.34 -5.82
N ASP A 91 -9.04 9.98 -4.66
CA ASP A 91 -9.45 11.36 -4.41
C ASP A 91 -8.68 12.36 -5.30
N ILE A 92 -7.42 12.07 -5.63
CA ILE A 92 -6.62 12.89 -6.56
C ILE A 92 -6.70 12.44 -8.02
N GLY A 93 -7.62 11.53 -8.36
CA GLY A 93 -7.85 11.06 -9.74
C GLY A 93 -6.78 10.10 -10.28
N ARG A 94 -5.98 9.47 -9.43
CA ARG A 94 -4.90 8.53 -9.81
C ARG A 94 -5.31 7.07 -9.63
N SER A 95 -6.44 6.70 -10.19
CA SER A 95 -6.93 5.31 -10.16
C SER A 95 -5.98 4.30 -10.82
N ASP A 96 -5.11 4.77 -11.73
CA ASP A 96 -4.05 3.98 -12.39
C ASP A 96 -2.95 3.50 -11.43
N LYS A 97 -2.86 4.07 -10.22
CA LYS A 97 -1.85 3.76 -9.19
C LYS A 97 -2.41 3.03 -7.97
N VAL A 98 -3.71 2.79 -7.94
CA VAL A 98 -4.36 2.10 -6.81
C VAL A 98 -3.79 0.70 -6.62
N LEU A 99 -3.38 0.39 -5.39
CA LEU A 99 -2.78 -0.89 -5.01
C LEU A 99 -3.87 -1.96 -4.79
N TYR A 100 -3.52 -3.23 -5.03
CA TYR A 100 -4.36 -4.35 -4.64
C TYR A 100 -4.25 -4.62 -3.14
N SER A 101 -4.94 -3.80 -2.34
CA SER A 101 -4.85 -3.80 -0.88
C SER A 101 -5.43 -5.06 -0.23
N TYR A 102 -6.32 -5.78 -0.90
CA TYR A 102 -6.90 -7.04 -0.41
C TYR A 102 -5.85 -8.16 -0.23
N SER A 103 -4.74 -8.14 -0.98
CA SER A 103 -3.63 -9.06 -0.76
C SER A 103 -3.09 -9.00 0.68
N ARG A 104 -3.11 -7.82 1.31
CA ARG A 104 -2.71 -7.65 2.72
C ARG A 104 -3.69 -8.32 3.69
N VAL A 105 -4.98 -8.37 3.34
CA VAL A 105 -6.00 -9.10 4.12
C VAL A 105 -5.74 -10.61 4.04
N THR A 106 -5.44 -11.13 2.86
CA THR A 106 -5.09 -12.56 2.67
C THR A 106 -3.79 -12.94 3.35
N ASP A 107 -2.81 -12.03 3.43
CA ASP A 107 -1.59 -12.27 4.20
C ASP A 107 -1.88 -12.43 5.70
N CYS A 108 -2.80 -11.62 6.26
CA CYS A 108 -3.24 -11.81 7.65
C CYS A 108 -3.88 -13.18 7.88
N ARG A 109 -4.61 -13.73 6.89
CA ARG A 109 -5.16 -15.09 6.95
C ARG A 109 -4.07 -16.15 6.96
N LYS A 110 -3.06 -16.00 6.08
CA LYS A 110 -1.94 -16.95 5.98
C LYS A 110 -1.16 -17.08 7.29
N HIS A 111 -0.92 -15.94 7.96
CA HIS A 111 -0.07 -15.92 9.15
C HIS A 111 -0.83 -16.09 10.47
N PHE A 112 -2.10 -15.68 10.54
CA PHE A 112 -2.88 -15.64 11.78
C PHE A 112 -4.26 -16.31 11.68
N GLY A 113 -4.48 -17.11 10.63
CA GLY A 113 -5.71 -17.87 10.43
C GLY A 113 -6.97 -17.01 10.32
N SER A 114 -8.12 -17.60 10.64
CA SER A 114 -9.43 -16.96 10.51
C SER A 114 -9.58 -15.71 11.39
N LYS A 115 -9.01 -15.71 12.60
CA LYS A 115 -9.06 -14.54 13.51
C LYS A 115 -8.30 -13.33 12.91
N GLY A 116 -7.12 -13.58 12.36
CA GLY A 116 -6.34 -12.54 11.66
C GLY A 116 -7.08 -12.01 10.44
N TYR A 117 -7.67 -12.91 9.67
CA TYR A 117 -8.47 -12.57 8.49
C TYR A 117 -9.65 -11.67 8.84
N CYS A 118 -10.49 -12.05 9.83
CA CYS A 118 -11.66 -11.27 10.22
C CYS A 118 -11.27 -9.85 10.68
N ARG A 119 -10.21 -9.73 11.49
CA ARG A 119 -9.71 -8.41 11.94
C ARG A 119 -9.24 -7.54 10.77
N ALA A 120 -8.49 -8.12 9.84
CA ALA A 120 -7.99 -7.44 8.65
C ALA A 120 -9.15 -7.05 7.72
N LEU A 121 -10.13 -7.93 7.54
CA LEU A 121 -11.32 -7.65 6.72
C LEU A 121 -12.16 -6.50 7.29
N CYS A 122 -12.36 -6.45 8.61
CA CYS A 122 -13.03 -5.32 9.26
C CYS A 122 -12.32 -3.98 8.99
N ILE A 123 -10.97 -3.97 9.07
CA ILE A 123 -10.17 -2.78 8.74
C ILE A 123 -10.34 -2.43 7.27
N TYR A 124 -10.23 -3.41 6.36
CA TYR A 124 -10.38 -3.22 4.93
C TYR A 124 -11.73 -2.59 4.58
N LEU A 125 -12.84 -3.18 5.05
CA LEU A 125 -14.20 -2.68 4.79
C LEU A 125 -14.44 -1.27 5.37
N ARG A 126 -13.76 -0.92 6.46
CA ARG A 126 -13.89 0.40 7.11
C ARG A 126 -13.09 1.50 6.42
N PHE A 127 -11.90 1.19 5.90
CA PHE A 127 -10.94 2.20 5.42
C PHE A 127 -10.78 2.22 3.91
N GLU A 128 -11.14 1.15 3.18
CA GLU A 128 -11.05 1.12 1.73
C GLU A 128 -12.24 1.86 1.09
N SER A 129 -12.06 2.35 -0.13
CA SER A 129 -13.14 2.95 -0.92
C SER A 129 -14.11 1.88 -1.44
N TRP A 130 -15.40 2.18 -1.45
CA TRP A 130 -16.43 1.27 -1.99
C TRP A 130 -16.16 0.88 -3.45
N LYS A 131 -15.65 1.81 -4.26
CA LYS A 131 -15.28 1.56 -5.64
C LYS A 131 -14.19 0.48 -5.75
N ASN A 132 -13.17 0.53 -4.89
CA ASN A 132 -12.08 -0.44 -4.89
C ASN A 132 -12.53 -1.78 -4.28
N ILE A 133 -13.40 -1.75 -3.26
CA ILE A 133 -14.02 -2.95 -2.70
C ILE A 133 -14.81 -3.69 -3.79
N TYR A 134 -15.70 -2.98 -4.49
CA TYR A 134 -16.49 -3.57 -5.58
C TYR A 134 -15.61 -4.19 -6.67
N ARG A 135 -14.57 -3.46 -7.14
CA ARG A 135 -13.62 -3.98 -8.11
C ARG A 135 -12.95 -5.26 -7.64
N THR A 136 -12.46 -5.27 -6.39
CA THR A 136 -11.83 -6.46 -5.80
C THR A 136 -12.76 -7.66 -5.75
N PHE A 137 -14.01 -7.47 -5.36
CA PHE A 137 -14.99 -8.56 -5.35
C PHE A 137 -15.35 -9.05 -6.75
N ALA A 138 -15.48 -8.15 -7.74
CA ALA A 138 -15.72 -8.52 -9.13
C ALA A 138 -14.56 -9.39 -9.66
N GLU A 139 -13.31 -8.97 -9.47
CA GLU A 139 -12.12 -9.73 -9.87
C GLU A 139 -12.06 -11.12 -9.20
N LEU A 140 -12.42 -11.22 -7.92
CA LEU A 140 -12.48 -12.49 -7.20
C LEU A 140 -13.57 -13.43 -7.71
N LEU A 141 -14.71 -12.91 -8.13
CA LEU A 141 -15.77 -13.70 -8.75
C LEU A 141 -15.34 -14.21 -10.13
N GLU A 142 -14.81 -13.35 -10.98
CA GLU A 142 -14.33 -13.72 -12.31
C GLU A 142 -13.24 -14.80 -12.25
N SER A 143 -12.30 -14.69 -11.32
CA SER A 143 -11.25 -15.70 -11.14
C SER A 143 -11.80 -17.08 -10.76
N LYS A 144 -12.89 -17.16 -10.01
CA LYS A 144 -13.55 -18.43 -9.68
C LYS A 144 -14.29 -19.04 -10.88
N PHE A 145 -14.93 -18.19 -11.72
CA PHE A 145 -15.63 -18.69 -12.91
C PHE A 145 -14.67 -19.19 -13.99
N HIS A 146 -13.51 -18.60 -14.16
CA HIS A 146 -12.48 -19.11 -15.09
C HIS A 146 -11.88 -20.44 -14.61
N CYS A 147 -11.70 -20.64 -13.31
CA CYS A 147 -11.18 -21.91 -12.76
C CYS A 147 -12.17 -23.07 -12.94
N THR A 148 -13.48 -22.82 -12.88
CA THR A 148 -14.51 -23.86 -13.09
C THR A 148 -14.72 -24.23 -14.55
N SER A 149 -14.34 -23.38 -15.49
CA SER A 149 -14.44 -23.68 -16.93
C SER A 149 -13.33 -24.61 -17.43
N ILE A 150 -12.15 -24.59 -16.80
CA ILE A 150 -11.01 -25.45 -17.18
C ILE A 150 -11.20 -26.88 -16.66
N THR A 151 -11.89 -27.09 -15.54
CA THR A 151 -12.14 -28.42 -14.97
C THR A 151 -13.25 -29.21 -15.66
N LYS A 152 -13.97 -28.61 -16.61
CA LYS A 152 -15.01 -29.28 -17.41
C LYS A 152 -14.56 -29.77 -18.78
N VAL A 153 -13.28 -29.63 -19.14
CA VAL A 153 -12.70 -30.00 -20.45
C VAL A 153 -11.65 -31.13 -20.32
N LEU A 154 -11.49 -31.70 -19.13
CA LEU A 154 -10.72 -32.95 -18.87
C LEU A 154 -11.69 -34.03 -18.37
#